data_52396c9df35a93010c084baf4d4f0d88
#
_entry.id   52396c9df35a93010c084baf4d4f0d88
#
_cell.length_a   1.000
_cell.length_b   1.000
_cell.length_c   1.000
_cell.angle_alpha   90.00
_cell.angle_beta   90.00
_cell.angle_gamma   90.00
#
_symmetry.space_group_name_H-M   'P 1'
#
loop_
_entity.id
_entity.type
_entity.pdbx_description
1 polymer ?
#
loop_
_entity_poly.entity_id
_entity_poly.type
_entity_poly.pdbx_seq_one_letter_code
_entity_poly.pdbx_strand_id
1 'polypeptide(L)'
;MTAIVELKNVTKAVSNGMNEEKVILDDVSLEIREHDFITILGGNGAGKSTLFNTIAGTLPVSSGKIYILGEDVTNYSPEKRAKYLSRVFQDPKMGTAPRMTVAENLLVAKFRGEKRGLIPRHLASYKEEFQTVLAKIGNGLENHIDTAVEFLSGGQRQALSLLMATLKRPELLLLDEHTAALDPKTSQALMALTDQFVKQDALTALMITHHMEDALKYGNRLIVMKDGHIVQDLSQ
;
A
#
# COMPACT_ATOMS: atom_id res chain seq x y z
N MET A 1 -4.39 -4.47 -22.51
CA MET A 1 -3.56 -4.30 -21.28
C MET A 1 -3.75 -5.54 -20.44
N THR A 2 -2.68 -6.11 -19.92
CA THR A 2 -2.73 -7.37 -19.15
C THR A 2 -3.11 -7.07 -17.71
N ALA A 3 -4.03 -7.85 -17.12
CA ALA A 3 -4.35 -7.76 -15.69
C ALA A 3 -3.12 -8.20 -14.88
N ILE A 4 -2.65 -7.36 -13.96
CA ILE A 4 -1.55 -7.69 -13.05
C ILE A 4 -2.06 -8.30 -11.74
N VAL A 5 -3.27 -7.91 -11.32
CA VAL A 5 -3.99 -8.53 -10.19
C VAL A 5 -5.41 -8.84 -10.62
N GLU A 6 -5.88 -10.04 -10.30
CA GLU A 6 -7.22 -10.49 -10.63
C GLU A 6 -7.86 -11.15 -9.40
N LEU A 7 -8.99 -10.66 -8.99
CA LEU A 7 -9.86 -11.26 -7.99
C LEU A 7 -11.03 -11.93 -8.73
N LYS A 8 -11.31 -13.21 -8.42
CA LYS A 8 -12.41 -13.98 -9.00
C LYS A 8 -13.35 -14.47 -7.90
N ASN A 9 -14.55 -13.90 -7.86
CA ASN A 9 -15.63 -14.29 -6.97
C ASN A 9 -15.17 -14.37 -5.50
N VAL A 10 -14.40 -13.37 -5.05
CA VAL A 10 -13.80 -13.35 -3.72
C VAL A 10 -14.85 -13.02 -2.67
N THR A 11 -15.06 -13.96 -1.75
CA THR A 11 -15.92 -13.77 -0.58
C THR A 11 -15.11 -13.87 0.69
N LYS A 12 -15.40 -13.00 1.65
CA LYS A 12 -14.85 -13.03 3.00
C LYS A 12 -15.94 -12.93 4.04
N ALA A 13 -16.12 -14.00 4.80
CA ALA A 13 -16.94 -14.04 6.00
C ALA A 13 -16.08 -14.04 7.27
N VAL A 14 -16.61 -13.49 8.35
CA VAL A 14 -15.99 -13.44 9.69
C VAL A 14 -17.01 -13.93 10.69
N SER A 15 -16.61 -14.87 11.56
CA SER A 15 -17.48 -15.37 12.63
C SER A 15 -17.46 -14.43 13.84
N ASN A 16 -18.64 -14.10 14.39
CA ASN A 16 -18.77 -13.28 15.61
C ASN A 16 -18.51 -14.06 16.90
N GLY A 17 -18.13 -15.34 16.84
CA GLY A 17 -18.01 -16.20 18.03
C GLY A 17 -19.33 -16.71 18.62
N MET A 18 -20.48 -16.27 18.08
CA MET A 18 -21.85 -16.69 18.47
C MET A 18 -22.55 -17.52 17.38
N ASN A 19 -21.81 -18.25 16.55
CA ASN A 19 -22.31 -19.00 15.38
C ASN A 19 -22.96 -18.16 14.28
N GLU A 20 -22.82 -16.85 14.29
CA GLU A 20 -23.25 -16.00 13.19
C GLU A 20 -22.03 -15.62 12.33
N GLU A 21 -22.12 -15.90 11.03
CA GLU A 21 -21.15 -15.45 10.04
C GLU A 21 -21.62 -14.14 9.44
N LYS A 22 -20.76 -13.11 9.51
CA LYS A 22 -20.99 -11.86 8.80
C LYS A 22 -20.12 -11.83 7.54
N VAL A 23 -20.77 -11.75 6.39
CA VAL A 23 -20.08 -11.55 5.09
C VAL A 23 -19.61 -10.09 5.03
N ILE A 24 -18.32 -9.88 4.79
CA ILE A 24 -17.69 -8.55 4.68
C ILE A 24 -17.34 -8.22 3.23
N LEU A 25 -16.94 -9.23 2.44
CA LEU A 25 -16.83 -9.14 0.98
C LEU A 25 -17.73 -10.22 0.42
N ASP A 26 -18.54 -9.89 -0.55
CA ASP A 26 -19.49 -10.81 -1.16
C ASP A 26 -19.33 -10.80 -2.68
N ASP A 27 -18.82 -11.93 -3.20
CA ASP A 27 -18.65 -12.20 -4.61
C ASP A 27 -17.88 -11.08 -5.38
N VAL A 28 -16.81 -10.56 -4.78
CA VAL A 28 -16.04 -9.47 -5.37
C VAL A 28 -15.15 -9.98 -6.49
N SER A 29 -15.36 -9.48 -7.69
CA SER A 29 -14.51 -9.70 -8.86
C SER A 29 -13.93 -8.36 -9.31
N LEU A 30 -12.60 -8.31 -9.50
CA LEU A 30 -11.88 -7.09 -9.87
C LEU A 30 -10.62 -7.43 -10.66
N GLU A 31 -10.44 -6.76 -11.78
CA GLU A 31 -9.19 -6.74 -12.54
C GLU A 31 -8.47 -5.42 -12.32
N ILE A 32 -7.19 -5.48 -11.92
CA ILE A 32 -6.30 -4.33 -11.85
C ILE A 32 -5.27 -4.49 -12.96
N ARG A 33 -5.22 -3.53 -13.85
CA ARG A 33 -4.35 -3.55 -15.01
C ARG A 33 -3.08 -2.76 -14.77
N GLU A 34 -2.07 -3.03 -15.56
CA GLU A 34 -0.82 -2.27 -15.52
C GLU A 34 -1.10 -0.78 -15.74
N HIS A 35 -0.49 0.07 -14.88
CA HIS A 35 -0.66 1.52 -14.83
C HIS A 35 -2.05 2.02 -14.38
N ASP A 36 -2.92 1.13 -13.87
CA ASP A 36 -4.11 1.60 -13.15
C ASP A 36 -3.68 2.34 -11.88
N PHE A 37 -4.19 3.54 -11.68
CA PHE A 37 -4.21 4.19 -10.39
C PHE A 37 -5.68 4.27 -9.94
N ILE A 38 -6.10 3.24 -9.23
CA ILE A 38 -7.50 3.08 -8.80
C ILE A 38 -7.70 3.74 -7.45
N THR A 39 -8.71 4.59 -7.36
CA THR A 39 -9.19 5.12 -6.08
C THR A 39 -10.44 4.37 -5.64
N ILE A 40 -10.48 4.00 -4.34
CA ILE A 40 -11.62 3.28 -3.75
C ILE A 40 -12.33 4.18 -2.75
N LEU A 41 -13.61 4.43 -3.01
CA LEU A 41 -14.53 5.12 -2.13
C LEU A 41 -15.52 4.14 -1.52
N GLY A 42 -16.09 4.50 -0.37
CA GLY A 42 -17.16 3.77 0.30
C GLY A 42 -17.25 4.16 1.77
N GLY A 43 -18.42 3.96 2.35
CA GLY A 43 -18.66 4.22 3.77
C GLY A 43 -17.84 3.32 4.71
N ASN A 44 -17.92 3.61 6.00
CA ASN A 44 -17.34 2.73 7.01
C ASN A 44 -18.07 1.36 6.97
N GLY A 45 -17.29 0.28 7.02
CA GLY A 45 -17.84 -1.06 6.91
C GLY A 45 -18.13 -1.55 5.48
N ALA A 46 -17.88 -0.74 4.44
CA ALA A 46 -18.09 -1.14 3.04
C ALA A 46 -17.19 -2.29 2.54
N GLY A 47 -16.18 -2.72 3.34
CA GLY A 47 -15.29 -3.82 2.97
C GLY A 47 -13.93 -3.38 2.42
N LYS A 48 -13.64 -2.07 2.30
CA LYS A 48 -12.41 -1.54 1.68
C LYS A 48 -11.12 -2.11 2.30
N SER A 49 -10.95 -1.97 3.62
CA SER A 49 -9.77 -2.50 4.32
C SER A 49 -9.70 -4.03 4.30
N THR A 50 -10.86 -4.70 4.25
CA THR A 50 -10.93 -6.15 4.08
C THR A 50 -10.43 -6.56 2.69
N LEU A 51 -10.81 -5.81 1.64
CA LEU A 51 -10.30 -6.01 0.29
C LEU A 51 -8.77 -5.87 0.24
N PHE A 52 -8.21 -4.81 0.85
CA PHE A 52 -6.75 -4.63 0.95
C PHE A 52 -6.08 -5.77 1.69
N ASN A 53 -6.65 -6.19 2.81
CA ASN A 53 -6.10 -7.28 3.62
C ASN A 53 -6.14 -8.62 2.88
N THR A 54 -7.18 -8.89 2.07
CA THR A 54 -7.25 -10.10 1.25
C THR A 54 -6.24 -10.06 0.11
N ILE A 55 -6.08 -8.93 -0.58
CA ILE A 55 -5.06 -8.74 -1.62
C ILE A 55 -3.65 -8.88 -1.02
N ALA A 56 -3.40 -8.28 0.14
CA ALA A 56 -2.10 -8.37 0.83
C ALA A 56 -1.81 -9.75 1.43
N GLY A 57 -2.81 -10.63 1.58
CA GLY A 57 -2.68 -11.96 2.18
C GLY A 57 -2.66 -11.97 3.70
N THR A 58 -2.90 -10.82 4.34
CA THR A 58 -3.01 -10.73 5.81
C THR A 58 -4.35 -11.28 6.32
N LEU A 59 -5.34 -11.36 5.44
CA LEU A 59 -6.64 -11.96 5.73
C LEU A 59 -6.96 -13.00 4.65
N PRO A 60 -7.09 -14.30 5.00
CA PRO A 60 -7.44 -15.33 4.03
C PRO A 60 -8.89 -15.15 3.57
N VAL A 61 -9.15 -15.40 2.29
CA VAL A 61 -10.49 -15.42 1.71
C VAL A 61 -11.28 -16.62 2.21
N SER A 62 -12.60 -16.53 2.26
CA SER A 62 -13.49 -17.67 2.56
C SER A 62 -13.76 -18.52 1.31
N SER A 63 -13.89 -17.85 0.14
CA SER A 63 -13.99 -18.49 -1.18
C SER A 63 -13.48 -17.56 -2.27
N GLY A 64 -13.39 -18.06 -3.50
CA GLY A 64 -12.85 -17.32 -4.63
C GLY A 64 -11.34 -17.46 -4.75
N LYS A 65 -10.76 -16.72 -5.69
CA LYS A 65 -9.32 -16.80 -6.01
C LYS A 65 -8.72 -15.43 -6.26
N ILE A 66 -7.43 -15.30 -5.94
CA ILE A 66 -6.62 -14.11 -6.19
C ILE A 66 -5.40 -14.51 -7.00
N TYR A 67 -5.21 -13.83 -8.13
CA TYR A 67 -4.05 -14.02 -9.01
C TYR A 67 -3.22 -12.74 -9.04
N ILE A 68 -1.90 -12.88 -9.06
CA ILE A 68 -0.94 -11.79 -9.29
C ILE A 68 0.00 -12.23 -10.39
N LEU A 69 0.09 -11.46 -11.47
CA LEU A 69 0.85 -11.79 -12.68
C LEU A 69 0.50 -13.20 -13.23
N GLY A 70 -0.77 -13.59 -13.13
CA GLY A 70 -1.27 -14.89 -13.55
C GLY A 70 -0.99 -16.06 -12.59
N GLU A 71 -0.23 -15.84 -11.51
CA GLU A 71 0.05 -16.85 -10.47
C GLU A 71 -1.07 -16.86 -9.43
N ASP A 72 -1.62 -18.03 -9.11
CA ASP A 72 -2.62 -18.20 -8.03
C ASP A 72 -1.92 -18.01 -6.67
N VAL A 73 -2.17 -16.85 -6.06
CA VAL A 73 -1.59 -16.46 -4.77
C VAL A 73 -2.59 -16.58 -3.62
N THR A 74 -3.75 -17.17 -3.84
CA THR A 74 -4.86 -17.23 -2.88
C THR A 74 -4.41 -17.66 -1.48
N ASN A 75 -3.57 -18.69 -1.42
CA ASN A 75 -3.06 -19.25 -0.16
C ASN A 75 -1.65 -18.79 0.20
N TYR A 76 -1.12 -17.75 -0.47
CA TYR A 76 0.20 -17.23 -0.13
C TYR A 76 0.13 -16.37 1.13
N SER A 77 1.12 -16.57 2.01
CA SER A 77 1.31 -15.70 3.17
C SER A 77 1.71 -14.27 2.74
N PRO A 78 1.53 -13.27 3.62
CA PRO A 78 1.95 -11.90 3.35
C PRO A 78 3.43 -11.79 2.94
N GLU A 79 4.30 -12.59 3.55
CA GLU A 79 5.74 -12.59 3.24
C GLU A 79 6.02 -13.06 1.81
N LYS A 80 5.27 -14.06 1.32
CA LYS A 80 5.36 -14.52 -0.07
C LYS A 80 4.83 -13.48 -1.04
N ARG A 81 3.74 -12.76 -0.68
CA ARG A 81 3.17 -11.70 -1.51
C ARG A 81 4.00 -10.41 -1.50
N ALA A 82 4.85 -10.20 -0.49
CA ALA A 82 5.71 -9.02 -0.38
C ALA A 82 6.71 -8.87 -1.55
N LYS A 83 6.94 -9.91 -2.35
CA LYS A 83 7.74 -9.80 -3.59
C LYS A 83 6.99 -9.02 -4.69
N TYR A 84 5.66 -9.02 -4.67
CA TYR A 84 4.81 -8.35 -5.66
C TYR A 84 4.22 -7.03 -5.15
N LEU A 85 3.89 -7.00 -3.84
CA LEU A 85 3.10 -5.93 -3.26
C LEU A 85 3.92 -5.09 -2.30
N SER A 86 3.57 -3.81 -2.21
CA SER A 86 3.91 -2.98 -1.07
C SER A 86 2.69 -2.23 -0.56
N ARG A 87 2.72 -1.83 0.71
CA ARG A 87 1.61 -1.16 1.36
C ARG A 87 2.10 0.02 2.19
N VAL A 88 1.41 1.14 2.04
CA VAL A 88 1.50 2.29 2.93
C VAL A 88 0.27 2.27 3.81
N PHE A 89 0.46 2.24 5.11
CA PHE A 89 -0.61 2.14 6.11
C PHE A 89 -1.09 3.54 6.53
N GLN A 90 -2.30 3.59 7.05
CA GLN A 90 -2.86 4.79 7.67
C GLN A 90 -2.00 5.24 8.87
N ASP A 91 -1.62 4.31 9.75
CA ASP A 91 -0.62 4.55 10.79
C ASP A 91 0.78 4.17 10.27
N PRO A 92 1.70 5.14 10.08
CA PRO A 92 3.04 4.88 9.57
C PRO A 92 3.89 3.99 10.50
N LYS A 93 3.49 3.82 11.77
CA LYS A 93 4.16 2.89 12.69
C LYS A 93 4.04 1.45 12.24
N MET A 94 2.98 1.11 11.52
CA MET A 94 2.80 -0.26 10.99
C MET A 94 3.73 -0.58 9.80
N GLY A 95 4.19 0.46 9.08
CA GLY A 95 5.07 0.32 7.91
C GLY A 95 6.55 0.55 8.22
N THR A 96 6.92 0.96 9.43
CA THR A 96 8.28 1.32 9.81
C THR A 96 8.72 0.61 11.09
N ALA A 97 10.04 0.47 11.27
CA ALA A 97 10.65 0.01 12.53
C ALA A 97 11.07 1.25 13.36
N PRO A 98 10.30 1.66 14.38
CA PRO A 98 10.46 2.97 15.01
C PRO A 98 11.80 3.16 15.71
N ARG A 99 12.41 2.10 16.25
CA ARG A 99 13.71 2.13 16.94
C ARG A 99 14.90 2.09 15.98
N MET A 100 14.69 1.74 14.73
CA MET A 100 15.72 1.76 13.68
C MET A 100 15.85 3.14 13.07
N THR A 101 17.03 3.49 12.60
CA THR A 101 17.28 4.73 11.88
C THR A 101 16.54 4.75 10.53
N VAL A 102 16.43 5.94 9.93
CA VAL A 102 15.90 6.10 8.56
C VAL A 102 16.67 5.23 7.58
N ALA A 103 18.02 5.25 7.65
CA ALA A 103 18.86 4.43 6.76
C ALA A 103 18.62 2.93 6.93
N GLU A 104 18.45 2.44 8.16
CA GLU A 104 18.17 1.03 8.44
C GLU A 104 16.78 0.62 7.93
N ASN A 105 15.77 1.47 8.08
CA ASN A 105 14.44 1.25 7.52
C ASN A 105 14.49 1.16 5.98
N LEU A 106 15.20 2.07 5.31
CA LEU A 106 15.39 2.04 3.87
C LEU A 106 16.14 0.79 3.41
N LEU A 107 17.14 0.35 4.19
CA LEU A 107 17.86 -0.88 3.89
C LEU A 107 16.94 -2.11 3.94
N VAL A 108 16.05 -2.20 4.93
CA VAL A 108 15.05 -3.27 5.00
C VAL A 108 14.12 -3.23 3.79
N ALA A 109 13.65 -2.05 3.40
CA ALA A 109 12.76 -1.85 2.25
C ALA A 109 13.43 -2.22 0.92
N LYS A 110 14.69 -1.83 0.72
CA LYS A 110 15.49 -2.13 -0.48
C LYS A 110 15.54 -3.63 -0.79
N PHE A 111 15.59 -4.44 0.24
CA PHE A 111 15.68 -5.91 0.12
C PHE A 111 14.35 -6.62 0.39
N ARG A 112 13.23 -5.93 0.19
CA ARG A 112 11.90 -6.52 0.33
C ARG A 112 11.72 -7.73 -0.59
N GLY A 113 11.15 -8.82 -0.05
CA GLY A 113 10.86 -10.04 -0.81
C GLY A 113 12.08 -10.89 -1.14
N GLU A 114 13.28 -10.52 -0.70
CA GLU A 114 14.49 -11.33 -0.88
C GLU A 114 14.71 -12.28 0.29
N LYS A 115 15.28 -13.46 0.00
CA LYS A 115 15.68 -14.39 1.05
C LYS A 115 16.77 -13.74 1.92
N ARG A 116 16.55 -13.68 3.21
CA ARG A 116 17.52 -13.17 4.17
C ARG A 116 18.48 -14.29 4.55
N GLY A 117 19.76 -14.16 4.13
CA GLY A 117 20.87 -14.98 4.62
C GLY A 117 21.57 -14.32 5.81
N LEU A 118 22.53 -15.00 6.41
CA LEU A 118 23.43 -14.47 7.46
C LEU A 118 24.53 -13.56 6.89
N ILE A 119 24.32 -12.96 5.72
CA ILE A 119 25.30 -12.08 5.06
C ILE A 119 25.15 -10.68 5.63
N PRO A 120 26.19 -10.08 6.21
CA PRO A 120 26.16 -8.69 6.67
C PRO A 120 25.81 -7.76 5.51
N ARG A 121 24.78 -6.93 5.70
CA ARG A 121 24.43 -5.88 4.75
C ARG A 121 25.10 -4.60 5.20
N HIS A 122 26.14 -4.17 4.47
CA HIS A 122 26.93 -2.99 4.82
C HIS A 122 26.09 -1.72 4.60
N LEU A 123 25.41 -1.24 5.64
CA LEU A 123 24.58 -0.03 5.60
C LEU A 123 25.33 1.19 5.04
N ALA A 124 26.59 1.33 5.41
CA ALA A 124 27.46 2.43 4.97
C ALA A 124 27.52 2.55 3.44
N SER A 125 27.48 1.43 2.72
CA SER A 125 27.56 1.41 1.24
C SER A 125 26.31 1.98 0.56
N TYR A 126 25.20 2.12 1.29
CA TYR A 126 23.92 2.60 0.75
C TYR A 126 23.56 4.01 1.20
N LYS A 127 24.30 4.61 2.15
CA LYS A 127 23.94 5.90 2.73
C LYS A 127 23.86 7.03 1.69
N GLU A 128 24.80 7.10 0.76
CA GLU A 128 24.82 8.12 -0.30
C GLU A 128 23.61 7.98 -1.23
N GLU A 129 23.29 6.74 -1.64
CA GLU A 129 22.08 6.44 -2.41
C GLU A 129 20.83 6.88 -1.65
N PHE A 130 20.74 6.54 -0.37
CA PHE A 130 19.58 6.89 0.46
C PHE A 130 19.46 8.40 0.69
N GLN A 131 20.55 9.12 0.88
CA GLN A 131 20.52 10.59 0.95
C GLN A 131 19.98 11.20 -0.35
N THR A 132 20.41 10.67 -1.49
CA THR A 132 19.95 11.15 -2.80
C THR A 132 18.45 10.95 -2.99
N VAL A 133 17.88 9.80 -2.59
CA VAL A 133 16.44 9.57 -2.72
C VAL A 133 15.63 10.33 -1.68
N LEU A 134 16.15 10.51 -0.47
CA LEU A 134 15.52 11.32 0.58
C LEU A 134 15.44 12.79 0.19
N ALA A 135 16.48 13.34 -0.43
CA ALA A 135 16.51 14.73 -0.90
C ALA A 135 15.40 15.04 -1.93
N LYS A 136 14.97 14.04 -2.71
CA LYS A 136 13.86 14.20 -3.68
C LYS A 136 12.50 14.44 -3.02
N ILE A 137 12.34 14.06 -1.74
CA ILE A 137 11.08 14.24 -1.00
C ILE A 137 10.88 15.72 -0.60
N GLY A 138 11.97 16.44 -0.32
CA GLY A 138 11.93 17.89 -0.05
C GLY A 138 11.30 18.27 1.30
N ASN A 139 11.24 17.36 2.28
CA ASN A 139 10.67 17.61 3.62
C ASN A 139 11.70 17.55 4.74
N GLY A 140 13.00 17.61 4.41
CA GLY A 140 14.11 17.60 5.36
C GLY A 140 14.54 16.22 5.85
N LEU A 141 13.96 15.13 5.32
CA LEU A 141 14.31 13.75 5.70
C LEU A 141 15.79 13.41 5.41
N GLU A 142 16.39 14.03 4.41
CA GLU A 142 17.80 13.86 4.08
C GLU A 142 18.75 14.22 5.22
N ASN A 143 18.30 15.11 6.13
CA ASN A 143 19.07 15.52 7.31
C ASN A 143 18.90 14.54 8.50
N HIS A 144 18.01 13.57 8.37
CA HIS A 144 17.61 12.65 9.44
C HIS A 144 18.03 11.19 9.17
N ILE A 145 18.98 10.95 8.26
CA ILE A 145 19.34 9.61 7.81
C ILE A 145 19.78 8.67 8.95
N ASP A 146 20.44 9.21 9.96
CA ASP A 146 20.90 8.49 11.16
C ASP A 146 19.97 8.67 12.38
N THR A 147 18.80 9.32 12.19
CA THR A 147 17.81 9.53 13.25
C THR A 147 16.88 8.30 13.32
N ALA A 148 16.56 7.84 14.54
CA ALA A 148 15.56 6.81 14.73
C ALA A 148 14.16 7.33 14.31
N VAL A 149 13.39 6.47 13.62
CA VAL A 149 12.11 6.88 13.01
C VAL A 149 11.09 7.37 14.02
N GLU A 150 11.16 6.93 15.27
CA GLU A 150 10.28 7.40 16.34
C GLU A 150 10.41 8.90 16.65
N PHE A 151 11.55 9.53 16.29
CA PHE A 151 11.78 10.97 16.49
C PHE A 151 11.37 11.83 15.29
N LEU A 152 10.92 11.22 14.19
CA LEU A 152 10.42 11.95 13.03
C LEU A 152 9.02 12.54 13.30
N SER A 153 8.69 13.64 12.63
CA SER A 153 7.31 14.15 12.59
C SER A 153 6.38 13.14 11.88
N GLY A 154 5.07 13.26 12.10
CA GLY A 154 4.07 12.41 11.45
C GLY A 154 4.19 12.44 9.93
N GLY A 155 4.30 13.63 9.33
CA GLY A 155 4.46 13.81 7.90
C GLY A 155 5.77 13.24 7.35
N GLN A 156 6.89 13.43 8.07
CA GLN A 156 8.18 12.83 7.70
C GLN A 156 8.13 11.30 7.74
N ARG A 157 7.50 10.74 8.78
CA ARG A 157 7.35 9.28 8.92
C ARG A 157 6.48 8.70 7.81
N GLN A 158 5.40 9.39 7.44
CA GLN A 158 4.53 8.94 6.38
C GLN A 158 5.21 9.04 5.00
N ALA A 159 5.96 10.11 4.74
CA ALA A 159 6.76 10.24 3.52
C ALA A 159 7.86 9.17 3.43
N LEU A 160 8.50 8.85 4.56
CA LEU A 160 9.44 7.72 4.64
C LEU A 160 8.74 6.39 4.31
N SER A 161 7.55 6.15 4.87
CA SER A 161 6.76 4.93 4.59
C SER A 161 6.43 4.80 3.11
N LEU A 162 6.05 5.89 2.45
CA LEU A 162 5.79 5.94 1.01
C LEU A 162 7.07 5.63 0.21
N LEU A 163 8.21 6.26 0.56
CA LEU A 163 9.49 6.00 -0.08
C LEU A 163 9.91 4.52 0.08
N MET A 164 9.79 3.97 1.29
CA MET A 164 10.07 2.56 1.55
C MET A 164 9.20 1.62 0.68
N ALA A 165 7.93 1.98 0.48
CA ALA A 165 7.01 1.19 -0.32
C ALA A 165 7.36 1.21 -1.82
N THR A 166 7.98 2.28 -2.32
CA THR A 166 8.32 2.49 -3.73
C THR A 166 9.79 2.29 -4.07
N LEU A 167 10.69 2.29 -3.08
CA LEU A 167 12.15 2.17 -3.27
C LEU A 167 12.55 0.93 -4.09
N LYS A 168 11.88 -0.20 -3.85
CA LYS A 168 11.88 -1.35 -4.75
C LYS A 168 10.52 -1.38 -5.43
N ARG A 169 10.49 -1.13 -6.74
CA ARG A 169 9.24 -1.06 -7.53
C ARG A 169 8.35 -2.26 -7.23
N PRO A 170 7.12 -2.06 -6.72
CA PRO A 170 6.14 -3.13 -6.56
C PRO A 170 5.36 -3.32 -7.86
N GLU A 171 4.76 -4.50 -8.06
CA GLU A 171 3.76 -4.73 -9.09
C GLU A 171 2.44 -4.02 -8.76
N LEU A 172 2.08 -3.98 -7.46
CA LEU A 172 0.95 -3.21 -6.95
C LEU A 172 1.30 -2.48 -5.66
N LEU A 173 1.06 -1.16 -5.64
CA LEU A 173 1.17 -0.31 -4.46
C LEU A 173 -0.21 -0.15 -3.81
N LEU A 174 -0.34 -0.56 -2.55
CA LEU A 174 -1.54 -0.39 -1.74
C LEU A 174 -1.39 0.84 -0.83
N LEU A 175 -2.27 1.82 -0.98
CA LEU A 175 -2.29 3.07 -0.22
C LEU A 175 -3.56 3.11 0.65
N ASP A 176 -3.40 2.84 1.94
CA ASP A 176 -4.51 2.68 2.87
C ASP A 176 -4.71 3.94 3.70
N GLU A 177 -5.55 4.88 3.22
CA GLU A 177 -5.87 6.14 3.89
C GLU A 177 -4.64 6.89 4.41
N HIS A 178 -3.55 6.83 3.69
CA HIS A 178 -2.21 7.19 4.13
C HIS A 178 -2.01 8.68 4.44
N THR A 179 -3.02 9.51 4.21
CA THR A 179 -3.01 10.96 4.53
C THR A 179 -3.96 11.33 5.67
N ALA A 180 -4.82 10.41 6.13
CA ALA A 180 -5.93 10.72 7.03
C ALA A 180 -5.52 11.25 8.42
N ALA A 181 -4.32 10.87 8.89
CA ALA A 181 -3.81 11.27 10.22
C ALA A 181 -2.98 12.55 10.20
N LEU A 182 -2.91 13.25 9.05
CA LEU A 182 -2.07 14.44 8.85
C LEU A 182 -2.91 15.72 8.82
N ASP A 183 -2.26 16.84 9.14
CA ASP A 183 -2.86 18.15 8.91
C ASP A 183 -3.08 18.41 7.40
N PRO A 184 -4.00 19.30 7.03
CA PRO A 184 -4.39 19.50 5.63
C PRO A 184 -3.22 19.85 4.70
N LYS A 185 -2.27 20.67 5.15
CA LYS A 185 -1.12 21.10 4.34
C LYS A 185 -0.16 19.92 4.08
N THR A 186 0.14 19.16 5.11
CA THR A 186 1.01 17.97 5.03
C THR A 186 0.33 16.88 4.21
N SER A 187 -0.98 16.69 4.37
CA SER A 187 -1.78 15.75 3.57
C SER A 187 -1.71 16.07 2.07
N GLN A 188 -1.92 17.33 1.69
CA GLN A 188 -1.81 17.76 0.30
C GLN A 188 -0.41 17.55 -0.28
N ALA A 189 0.63 17.88 0.49
CA ALA A 189 2.02 17.68 0.07
C ALA A 189 2.33 16.18 -0.14
N LEU A 190 1.86 15.32 0.76
CA LEU A 190 2.05 13.88 0.64
C LEU A 190 1.27 13.28 -0.54
N MET A 191 0.05 13.75 -0.81
CA MET A 191 -0.72 13.33 -1.97
C MET A 191 -0.04 13.74 -3.28
N ALA A 192 0.51 14.96 -3.35
CA ALA A 192 1.27 15.41 -4.52
C ALA A 192 2.54 14.54 -4.74
N LEU A 193 3.23 14.18 -3.66
CA LEU A 193 4.39 13.28 -3.70
C LEU A 193 3.99 11.86 -4.15
N THR A 194 2.85 11.37 -3.66
CA THR A 194 2.29 10.06 -4.06
C THR A 194 2.01 10.03 -5.57
N ASP A 195 1.31 11.05 -6.08
CA ASP A 195 0.99 11.18 -7.51
C ASP A 195 2.26 11.26 -8.37
N GLN A 196 3.25 12.03 -7.89
CA GLN A 196 4.56 12.11 -8.54
C GLN A 196 5.23 10.74 -8.66
N PHE A 197 5.31 9.96 -7.59
CA PHE A 197 5.93 8.64 -7.60
C PHE A 197 5.16 7.66 -8.50
N VAL A 198 3.82 7.67 -8.41
CA VAL A 198 2.99 6.80 -9.26
C VAL A 198 3.21 7.11 -10.74
N LYS A 199 3.25 8.39 -11.11
CA LYS A 199 3.44 8.80 -12.52
C LYS A 199 4.87 8.62 -13.03
N GLN A 200 5.88 9.02 -12.24
CA GLN A 200 7.28 8.94 -12.68
C GLN A 200 7.76 7.51 -12.86
N ASP A 201 7.37 6.63 -11.95
CA ASP A 201 7.79 5.23 -11.98
C ASP A 201 6.76 4.32 -12.67
N ALA A 202 5.71 4.92 -13.27
CA ALA A 202 4.61 4.22 -13.94
C ALA A 202 4.06 3.06 -13.07
N LEU A 203 3.81 3.35 -11.78
CA LEU A 203 3.33 2.35 -10.82
C LEU A 203 1.87 2.02 -11.06
N THR A 204 1.49 0.79 -10.75
CA THR A 204 0.08 0.45 -10.55
C THR A 204 -0.25 0.61 -9.06
N ALA A 205 -1.31 1.35 -8.76
CA ALA A 205 -1.67 1.69 -7.39
C ALA A 205 -3.17 1.51 -7.12
N LEU A 206 -3.46 1.09 -5.91
CA LEU A 206 -4.81 1.01 -5.36
C LEU A 206 -4.85 1.84 -4.09
N MET A 207 -5.70 2.88 -4.05
CA MET A 207 -5.77 3.83 -2.95
C MET A 207 -7.15 3.88 -2.33
N ILE A 208 -7.24 3.61 -1.02
CA ILE A 208 -8.42 3.92 -0.23
C ILE A 208 -8.33 5.37 0.23
N THR A 209 -9.40 6.13 0.00
CA THR A 209 -9.54 7.50 0.52
C THR A 209 -10.99 7.75 0.96
N HIS A 210 -11.16 8.66 1.91
CA HIS A 210 -12.46 9.21 2.29
C HIS A 210 -12.75 10.57 1.65
N HIS A 211 -11.74 11.15 1.00
CA HIS A 211 -11.86 12.46 0.36
C HIS A 211 -12.24 12.29 -1.11
N MET A 212 -13.46 12.70 -1.45
CA MET A 212 -13.98 12.67 -2.81
C MET A 212 -13.11 13.48 -3.78
N GLU A 213 -12.60 14.63 -3.33
CA GLU A 213 -11.73 15.49 -4.14
C GLU A 213 -10.44 14.78 -4.54
N ASP A 214 -9.81 14.06 -3.60
CA ASP A 214 -8.61 13.27 -3.88
C ASP A 214 -8.92 12.12 -4.84
N ALA A 215 -10.06 11.45 -4.66
CA ALA A 215 -10.47 10.35 -5.52
C ALA A 215 -10.71 10.79 -6.98
N LEU A 216 -11.22 12.00 -7.19
CA LEU A 216 -11.45 12.56 -8.51
C LEU A 216 -10.21 13.21 -9.14
N LYS A 217 -9.31 13.71 -8.30
CA LYS A 217 -8.10 14.42 -8.75
C LYS A 217 -6.95 13.49 -9.07
N TYR A 218 -6.79 12.43 -8.27
CA TYR A 218 -5.69 11.49 -8.36
C TYR A 218 -6.23 10.12 -8.78
N GLY A 219 -5.69 9.52 -9.77
CA GLY A 219 -6.16 8.24 -10.28
C GLY A 219 -6.78 8.37 -11.67
N ASN A 220 -6.89 7.24 -12.34
CA ASN A 220 -7.49 7.11 -13.67
C ASN A 220 -8.69 6.15 -13.66
N ARG A 221 -9.07 5.63 -12.48
CA ARG A 221 -10.20 4.74 -12.30
C ARG A 221 -10.73 4.85 -10.88
N LEU A 222 -12.05 4.93 -10.75
CA LEU A 222 -12.74 5.06 -9.47
C LEU A 222 -13.62 3.84 -9.22
N ILE A 223 -13.43 3.22 -8.06
CA ILE A 223 -14.28 2.14 -7.57
C ILE A 223 -15.08 2.62 -6.36
N VAL A 224 -16.37 2.34 -6.35
CA VAL A 224 -17.23 2.59 -5.19
C VAL A 224 -17.64 1.25 -4.59
N MET A 225 -17.36 1.08 -3.29
CA MET A 225 -17.74 -0.09 -2.52
C MET A 225 -18.89 0.23 -1.58
N LYS A 226 -19.86 -0.69 -1.49
CA LYS A 226 -20.96 -0.63 -0.54
C LYS A 226 -21.36 -2.04 -0.11
N ASP A 227 -21.51 -2.25 1.20
CA ASP A 227 -21.98 -3.50 1.80
C ASP A 227 -21.26 -4.77 1.27
N GLY A 228 -19.94 -4.66 1.10
CA GLY A 228 -19.08 -5.77 0.65
C GLY A 228 -19.04 -5.99 -0.87
N HIS A 229 -19.72 -5.17 -1.67
CA HIS A 229 -19.75 -5.26 -3.13
C HIS A 229 -19.07 -4.07 -3.80
N ILE A 230 -18.58 -4.26 -5.02
CA ILE A 230 -18.26 -3.16 -5.94
C ILE A 230 -19.57 -2.76 -6.64
N VAL A 231 -20.04 -1.55 -6.34
CA VAL A 231 -21.32 -1.03 -6.91
C VAL A 231 -21.10 -0.12 -8.11
N GLN A 232 -19.90 0.45 -8.25
CA GLN A 232 -19.49 1.23 -9.41
C GLN A 232 -18.01 1.00 -9.71
N ASP A 233 -17.67 1.00 -10.97
CA ASP A 233 -16.32 0.90 -11.51
C ASP A 233 -16.23 1.81 -12.74
N LEU A 234 -15.59 2.96 -12.58
CA LEU A 234 -15.60 4.07 -13.53
C LEU A 234 -14.18 4.40 -13.95
N SER A 235 -13.88 4.31 -15.25
CA SER A 235 -12.66 4.87 -15.83
C SER A 235 -12.81 6.39 -15.96
N GLN A 236 -11.77 7.14 -15.59
CA GLN A 236 -11.70 8.60 -15.72
C GLN A 236 -11.03 9.01 -17.04
#